data_71dad5e7730f025ce45bce734eae3395
#
_entry.id   71dad5e7730f025ce45bce734eae3395
#
_cell.length_a   1.000
_cell.length_b   1.000
_cell.length_c   1.000
_cell.angle_alpha   90.00
_cell.angle_beta   90.00
_cell.angle_gamma   90.00
#
_symmetry.space_group_name_H-M   'P 1'
#
loop_
_entity.id
_entity.type
_entity.pdbx_description
1 polymer ?
#
loop_
_entity_poly.entity_id
_entity_poly.type
_entity_poly.pdbx_seq_one_letter_code
_entity_poly.pdbx_strand_id
1 'polypeptide(L)'
;EMNLDKEHGVRVRLSGTAALSKEELQSVEEGMGLAGILSLILVLGVLGIGLRSRRLIFATVLTLIMGLIWTAGFAILALGQLSLISVAFAVLFIGLSVDFGIHFGLRYKEAIDTGAFHDEALSEAARGVGGALTLAAVAAAIAFYSFLPTDYRGLAELGLIAGTGMFIAFFANLTVLPALLTLMPVKPGSAKWGQGVAGAAQEFVRARAKSV
;
A
#
# COMPACT_ATOMS: atom_id res chain seq x y z
N GLU A 1 11.99 -32.42 41.28
CA GLU A 1 11.00 -32.16 40.22
C GLU A 1 9.60 -32.28 40.83
N MET A 2 8.95 -31.13 41.09
CA MET A 2 7.54 -31.11 41.50
C MET A 2 6.70 -31.23 40.24
N ASN A 3 6.00 -32.32 40.09
CA ASN A 3 5.04 -32.58 39.00
C ASN A 3 3.79 -31.73 39.25
N LEU A 4 3.76 -30.51 38.75
CA LEU A 4 2.65 -29.53 38.89
C LEU A 4 1.74 -29.64 37.66
N ASP A 5 1.01 -30.74 37.56
CA ASP A 5 0.10 -30.99 36.47
C ASP A 5 -1.30 -30.43 36.73
N LYS A 6 -2.11 -30.30 35.67
CA LYS A 6 -3.49 -29.81 35.70
C LYS A 6 -4.40 -30.55 36.68
N GLU A 7 -4.03 -31.75 37.08
CA GLU A 7 -4.76 -32.58 38.06
C GLU A 7 -4.77 -31.99 39.48
N HIS A 8 -3.83 -31.12 39.83
CA HIS A 8 -3.73 -30.47 41.12
C HIS A 8 -4.32 -29.07 41.20
N GLY A 9 -5.05 -28.64 40.17
CA GLY A 9 -5.74 -27.34 40.15
C GLY A 9 -4.81 -26.10 40.16
N VAL A 10 -3.50 -26.30 39.99
CA VAL A 10 -2.50 -25.24 39.99
C VAL A 10 -2.23 -24.74 38.56
N ARG A 11 -2.53 -23.48 38.28
CA ARG A 11 -2.08 -22.83 37.04
C ARG A 11 -0.70 -22.25 37.24
N VAL A 12 0.31 -22.90 36.70
CA VAL A 12 1.66 -22.37 36.67
C VAL A 12 1.73 -21.30 35.55
N ARG A 13 1.89 -20.03 35.93
CA ARG A 13 2.21 -18.96 35.00
C ARG A 13 3.71 -18.70 35.07
N LEU A 14 4.41 -18.97 33.98
CA LEU A 14 5.78 -18.55 33.81
C LEU A 14 5.82 -17.02 33.74
N SER A 15 6.37 -16.39 34.75
CA SER A 15 6.58 -14.95 34.81
C SER A 15 8.08 -14.70 34.67
N GLY A 16 8.44 -13.86 33.72
CA GLY A 16 9.83 -13.46 33.46
C GLY A 16 9.92 -12.74 32.11
N THR A 17 10.96 -11.92 31.92
CA THR A 17 11.17 -11.15 30.69
C THR A 17 11.10 -12.00 29.43
N ALA A 18 11.67 -13.22 29.46
CA ALA A 18 11.65 -14.14 28.32
C ALA A 18 10.28 -14.73 28.01
N ALA A 19 9.44 -15.02 29.04
CA ALA A 19 8.10 -15.53 28.85
C ALA A 19 7.13 -14.42 28.34
N LEU A 20 7.23 -13.23 28.92
CA LEU A 20 6.46 -12.06 28.49
C LEU A 20 6.82 -11.68 27.05
N SER A 21 8.12 -11.63 26.71
CA SER A 21 8.55 -11.34 25.35
C SER A 21 8.02 -12.37 24.34
N LYS A 22 7.92 -13.64 24.70
CA LYS A 22 7.37 -14.68 23.83
C LYS A 22 5.85 -14.52 23.62
N GLU A 23 5.10 -14.21 24.67
CA GLU A 23 3.66 -13.97 24.58
C GLU A 23 3.36 -12.68 23.80
N GLU A 24 4.14 -11.62 24.02
CA GLU A 24 4.06 -10.38 23.24
C GLU A 24 4.36 -10.63 21.76
N LEU A 25 5.41 -11.40 21.46
CA LEU A 25 5.79 -11.77 20.11
C LEU A 25 4.68 -12.55 19.39
N GLN A 26 4.09 -13.53 20.04
CA GLN A 26 2.98 -14.31 19.47
C GLN A 26 1.73 -13.45 19.24
N SER A 27 1.37 -12.61 20.19
CA SER A 27 0.23 -11.70 20.06
C SER A 27 0.41 -10.69 18.92
N VAL A 28 1.63 -10.16 18.76
CA VAL A 28 1.96 -9.23 17.66
C VAL A 28 1.96 -9.96 16.32
N GLU A 29 2.49 -11.19 16.25
CA GLU A 29 2.53 -12.00 15.03
C GLU A 29 1.12 -12.34 14.52
N GLU A 30 0.24 -12.80 15.43
CA GLU A 30 -1.18 -13.05 15.12
C GLU A 30 -1.92 -11.77 14.70
N GLY A 31 -1.69 -10.67 15.42
CA GLY A 31 -2.27 -9.37 15.12
C GLY A 31 -1.82 -8.81 13.76
N MET A 32 -0.54 -8.97 13.39
CA MET A 32 -0.02 -8.51 12.09
C MET A 32 -0.59 -9.32 10.92
N GLY A 33 -0.77 -10.63 11.07
CA GLY A 33 -1.40 -11.46 10.05
C GLY A 33 -2.83 -11.00 9.76
N LEU A 34 -3.62 -10.77 10.80
CA LEU A 34 -4.98 -10.26 10.68
C LEU A 34 -5.01 -8.86 10.07
N ALA A 35 -4.14 -7.96 10.53
CA ALA A 35 -4.03 -6.60 10.02
C ALA A 35 -3.66 -6.58 8.53
N GLY A 36 -2.74 -7.44 8.09
CA GLY A 36 -2.35 -7.58 6.69
C GLY A 36 -3.51 -8.04 5.80
N ILE A 37 -4.24 -9.06 6.24
CA ILE A 37 -5.42 -9.56 5.52
C ILE A 37 -6.51 -8.47 5.45
N LEU A 38 -6.81 -7.83 6.57
CA LEU A 38 -7.82 -6.77 6.64
C LEU A 38 -7.42 -5.58 5.76
N SER A 39 -6.16 -5.16 5.80
CA SER A 39 -5.61 -4.11 4.94
C SER A 39 -5.78 -4.46 3.47
N LEU A 40 -5.45 -5.69 3.07
CA LEU A 40 -5.60 -6.13 1.69
C LEU A 40 -7.07 -6.13 1.25
N ILE A 41 -7.99 -6.60 2.09
CA ILE A 41 -9.44 -6.59 1.80
C ILE A 41 -9.94 -5.15 1.64
N LEU A 42 -9.56 -4.24 2.55
CA LEU A 42 -9.95 -2.83 2.47
C LEU A 42 -9.40 -2.17 1.20
N VAL A 43 -8.14 -2.43 0.88
CA VAL A 43 -7.50 -1.93 -0.35
C VAL A 43 -8.21 -2.44 -1.59
N LEU A 44 -8.53 -3.74 -1.68
CA LEU A 44 -9.30 -4.29 -2.79
C LEU A 44 -10.70 -3.66 -2.89
N GLY A 45 -11.33 -3.38 -1.76
CA GLY A 45 -12.61 -2.65 -1.70
C GLY A 45 -12.49 -1.24 -2.29
N VAL A 46 -11.50 -0.46 -1.85
CA VAL A 46 -11.23 0.90 -2.36
C VAL A 46 -10.89 0.87 -3.84
N LEU A 47 -10.01 -0.04 -4.27
CA LEU A 47 -9.68 -0.24 -5.69
C LEU A 47 -10.92 -0.59 -6.52
N GLY A 48 -11.80 -1.46 -6.00
CA GLY A 48 -13.04 -1.85 -6.65
C GLY A 48 -13.98 -0.67 -6.89
N ILE A 49 -14.12 0.20 -5.89
CA ILE A 49 -14.95 1.41 -5.96
C ILE A 49 -14.29 2.47 -6.86
N GLY A 50 -12.99 2.69 -6.71
CA GLY A 50 -12.25 3.75 -7.42
C GLY A 50 -12.02 3.45 -8.89
N LEU A 51 -11.42 2.31 -9.20
CA LEU A 51 -10.95 2.01 -10.55
C LEU A 51 -12.01 1.38 -11.45
N ARG A 52 -13.02 0.71 -10.90
CA ARG A 52 -14.15 0.08 -11.64
C ARG A 52 -13.76 -0.77 -12.86
N SER A 53 -12.51 -1.12 -13.01
CA SER A 53 -11.97 -1.96 -14.08
C SER A 53 -11.23 -3.13 -13.49
N ARG A 54 -11.72 -4.36 -13.69
CA ARG A 54 -11.10 -5.57 -13.16
C ARG A 54 -9.65 -5.73 -13.62
N ARG A 55 -9.34 -5.31 -14.86
CA ARG A 55 -7.97 -5.39 -15.41
C ARG A 55 -7.04 -4.42 -14.70
N LEU A 56 -7.50 -3.20 -14.45
CA LEU A 56 -6.73 -2.18 -13.76
C LEU A 56 -6.49 -2.57 -12.30
N ILE A 57 -7.52 -3.09 -11.62
CA ILE A 57 -7.39 -3.61 -10.24
C ILE A 57 -6.36 -4.74 -10.20
N PHE A 58 -6.45 -5.70 -11.11
CA PHE A 58 -5.52 -6.83 -11.18
C PHE A 58 -4.09 -6.37 -11.45
N ALA A 59 -3.87 -5.44 -12.39
CA ALA A 59 -2.56 -4.87 -12.68
C ALA A 59 -1.97 -4.14 -11.46
N THR A 60 -2.78 -3.33 -10.75
CA THR A 60 -2.35 -2.61 -9.55
C THR A 60 -2.00 -3.58 -8.42
N VAL A 61 -2.82 -4.60 -8.18
CA VAL A 61 -2.54 -5.62 -7.15
C VAL A 61 -1.29 -6.42 -7.47
N LEU A 62 -1.08 -6.80 -8.72
CA LEU A 62 0.13 -7.51 -9.13
C LEU A 62 1.38 -6.63 -8.98
N THR A 63 1.29 -5.34 -9.34
CA THR A 63 2.37 -4.37 -9.11
C THR A 63 2.68 -4.21 -7.61
N LEU A 64 1.65 -4.15 -6.76
CA LEU A 64 1.80 -4.12 -5.31
C LEU A 64 2.55 -5.34 -4.78
N ILE A 65 2.14 -6.54 -5.20
CA ILE A 65 2.79 -7.79 -4.78
C ILE A 65 4.26 -7.83 -5.22
N MET A 66 4.55 -7.44 -6.46
CA MET A 66 5.94 -7.35 -6.94
C MET A 66 6.76 -6.34 -6.16
N GLY A 67 6.22 -5.15 -5.88
CA GLY A 67 6.87 -4.14 -5.06
C GLY A 67 7.16 -4.64 -3.64
N LEU A 68 6.20 -5.37 -3.04
CA LEU A 68 6.37 -5.96 -1.71
C LEU A 68 7.47 -7.03 -1.70
N ILE A 69 7.50 -7.92 -2.71
CA ILE A 69 8.55 -8.94 -2.86
C ILE A 69 9.92 -8.29 -3.02
N TRP A 70 10.05 -7.26 -3.85
CA TRP A 70 11.31 -6.56 -4.04
C TRP A 70 11.77 -5.85 -2.75
N THR A 71 10.85 -5.23 -2.03
CA THR A 71 11.15 -4.58 -0.76
C THR A 71 11.55 -5.59 0.32
N ALA A 72 10.87 -6.74 0.39
CA ALA A 72 11.23 -7.83 1.28
C ALA A 72 12.61 -8.41 0.93
N GLY A 73 12.89 -8.60 -0.36
CA GLY A 73 14.21 -9.02 -0.85
C GLY A 73 15.31 -8.04 -0.46
N PHE A 74 15.08 -6.74 -0.64
CA PHE A 74 16.00 -5.70 -0.18
C PHE A 74 16.23 -5.77 1.33
N ALA A 75 15.16 -5.91 2.12
CA ALA A 75 15.24 -5.96 3.57
C ALA A 75 16.10 -7.15 4.06
N ILE A 76 15.92 -8.33 3.47
CA ILE A 76 16.73 -9.52 3.79
C ILE A 76 18.19 -9.31 3.41
N LEU A 77 18.46 -8.73 2.24
CA LEU A 77 19.83 -8.47 1.78
C LEU A 77 20.55 -7.40 2.62
N ALA A 78 19.83 -6.38 3.06
CA ALA A 78 20.38 -5.25 3.81
C ALA A 78 20.58 -5.56 5.30
N LEU A 79 19.65 -6.31 5.92
CA LEU A 79 19.59 -6.52 7.37
C LEU A 79 19.89 -7.96 7.79
N GLY A 80 19.83 -8.92 6.86
CA GLY A 80 20.03 -10.34 7.09
C GLY A 80 18.91 -11.05 7.86
N GLN A 81 18.13 -10.32 8.64
CA GLN A 81 16.95 -10.81 9.38
C GLN A 81 15.93 -9.69 9.51
N LEU A 82 14.67 -10.07 9.60
CA LEU A 82 13.56 -9.13 9.79
C LEU A 82 13.16 -9.12 11.27
N SER A 83 13.04 -7.94 11.85
CA SER A 83 12.39 -7.75 13.14
C SER A 83 10.87 -7.73 12.97
N LEU A 84 10.11 -7.95 14.04
CA LEU A 84 8.65 -7.84 14.01
C LEU A 84 8.18 -6.45 13.57
N ILE A 85 8.89 -5.41 13.98
CA ILE A 85 8.60 -4.03 13.58
C ILE A 85 8.86 -3.84 12.08
N SER A 86 9.90 -4.48 11.54
CA SER A 86 10.19 -4.47 10.11
C SER A 86 9.10 -5.16 9.29
N VAL A 87 8.49 -6.23 9.83
CA VAL A 87 7.37 -6.92 9.16
C VAL A 87 6.10 -6.05 9.16
N ALA A 88 5.87 -5.24 10.20
CA ALA A 88 4.77 -4.29 10.23
C ALA A 88 4.81 -3.30 9.05
N PHE A 89 6.00 -3.06 8.47
CA PHE A 89 6.14 -2.28 7.24
C PHE A 89 5.30 -2.84 6.07
N ALA A 90 5.11 -4.16 5.99
CA ALA A 90 4.33 -4.75 4.89
C ALA A 90 2.90 -4.18 4.84
N VAL A 91 2.27 -3.97 5.99
CA VAL A 91 0.92 -3.38 6.10
C VAL A 91 0.93 -1.91 5.64
N LEU A 92 1.93 -1.14 6.07
CA LEU A 92 2.11 0.25 5.63
C LEU A 92 2.39 0.34 4.12
N PHE A 93 3.24 -0.56 3.60
CA PHE A 93 3.59 -0.60 2.18
C PHE A 93 2.36 -0.88 1.30
N ILE A 94 1.46 -1.77 1.73
CA ILE A 94 0.22 -2.05 1.02
C ILE A 94 -0.58 -0.76 0.80
N GLY A 95 -0.79 0.04 1.83
CA GLY A 95 -1.51 1.31 1.72
C GLY A 95 -0.81 2.31 0.81
N LEU A 96 0.44 2.60 1.08
CA LEU A 96 1.21 3.65 0.37
C LEU A 96 1.47 3.30 -1.11
N SER A 97 1.78 2.04 -1.41
CA SER A 97 2.03 1.61 -2.79
C SER A 97 0.77 1.62 -3.65
N VAL A 98 -0.37 1.30 -3.05
CA VAL A 98 -1.66 1.32 -3.75
C VAL A 98 -2.08 2.73 -4.14
N ASP A 99 -1.79 3.73 -3.32
CA ASP A 99 -2.09 5.13 -3.64
C ASP A 99 -1.43 5.57 -4.95
N PHE A 100 -0.18 5.17 -5.19
CA PHE A 100 0.49 5.44 -6.47
C PHE A 100 -0.23 4.77 -7.64
N GLY A 101 -0.63 3.51 -7.48
CA GLY A 101 -1.39 2.76 -8.47
C GLY A 101 -2.77 3.36 -8.76
N ILE A 102 -3.46 3.85 -7.73
CA ILE A 102 -4.77 4.53 -7.88
C ILE A 102 -4.61 5.80 -8.71
N HIS A 103 -3.68 6.68 -8.36
CA HIS A 103 -3.46 7.93 -9.08
C HIS A 103 -3.09 7.70 -10.54
N PHE A 104 -2.15 6.79 -10.80
CA PHE A 104 -1.78 6.42 -12.17
C PHE A 104 -2.96 5.82 -12.92
N GLY A 105 -3.64 4.85 -12.31
CA GLY A 105 -4.76 4.14 -12.92
C GLY A 105 -5.96 5.02 -13.23
N LEU A 106 -6.30 5.97 -12.35
CA LEU A 106 -7.38 6.93 -12.59
C LEU A 106 -7.05 7.85 -13.76
N ARG A 107 -5.82 8.38 -13.83
CA ARG A 107 -5.40 9.24 -14.92
C ARG A 107 -5.35 8.51 -16.26
N TYR A 108 -4.82 7.28 -16.26
CA TYR A 108 -4.85 6.41 -17.43
C TYR A 108 -6.28 6.14 -17.90
N LYS A 109 -7.17 5.81 -16.98
CA LYS A 109 -8.58 5.55 -17.31
C LYS A 109 -9.28 6.79 -17.84
N GLU A 110 -9.04 7.95 -17.27
CA GLU A 110 -9.57 9.23 -17.73
C GLU A 110 -9.16 9.49 -19.20
N ALA A 111 -7.89 9.31 -19.53
CA ALA A 111 -7.40 9.46 -20.90
C ALA A 111 -8.06 8.47 -21.88
N ILE A 112 -8.22 7.21 -21.50
CA ILE A 112 -8.94 6.21 -22.32
C ILE A 112 -10.42 6.59 -22.51
N ASP A 113 -11.10 7.05 -21.46
CA ASP A 113 -12.50 7.42 -21.50
C ASP A 113 -12.74 8.70 -22.33
N THR A 114 -11.72 9.56 -22.49
CA THR A 114 -11.75 10.73 -23.38
C THR A 114 -11.39 10.42 -24.82
N GLY A 115 -11.03 9.16 -25.13
CA GLY A 115 -10.80 8.68 -26.49
C GLY A 115 -9.34 8.61 -26.91
N ALA A 116 -8.38 8.78 -25.98
CA ALA A 116 -6.97 8.61 -26.27
C ALA A 116 -6.65 7.14 -26.63
N PHE A 117 -5.68 6.96 -27.54
CA PHE A 117 -5.13 5.62 -27.80
C PHE A 117 -4.37 5.12 -26.58
N HIS A 118 -4.22 3.79 -26.48
CA HIS A 118 -3.62 3.14 -25.33
C HIS A 118 -2.24 3.72 -24.95
N ASP A 119 -1.34 3.86 -25.91
CA ASP A 119 0.03 4.37 -25.68
C ASP A 119 0.04 5.86 -25.30
N GLU A 120 -0.87 6.62 -25.91
CA GLU A 120 -1.10 8.03 -25.54
C GLU A 120 -1.59 8.17 -24.11
N ALA A 121 -2.58 7.35 -23.72
CA ALA A 121 -3.14 7.34 -22.38
C ALA A 121 -2.10 6.98 -21.31
N LEU A 122 -1.21 6.01 -21.59
CA LEU A 122 -0.09 5.68 -20.70
C LEU A 122 0.88 6.84 -20.55
N SER A 123 1.26 7.47 -21.66
CA SER A 123 2.15 8.64 -21.67
C SER A 123 1.53 9.82 -20.93
N GLU A 124 0.26 10.10 -21.17
CA GLU A 124 -0.48 11.17 -20.49
C GLU A 124 -0.59 10.90 -18.99
N ALA A 125 -0.88 9.66 -18.58
CA ALA A 125 -0.92 9.28 -17.18
C ALA A 125 0.46 9.48 -16.53
N ALA A 126 1.53 8.98 -17.14
CA ALA A 126 2.88 9.12 -16.60
C ALA A 126 3.30 10.58 -16.44
N ARG A 127 3.01 11.43 -17.44
CA ARG A 127 3.30 12.87 -17.38
C ARG A 127 2.43 13.60 -16.37
N GLY A 128 1.14 13.25 -16.30
CA GLY A 128 0.15 13.93 -15.46
C GLY A 128 0.37 13.71 -13.97
N VAL A 129 0.79 12.51 -13.56
CA VAL A 129 0.96 12.18 -12.15
C VAL A 129 2.42 11.97 -11.73
N GLY A 130 3.34 11.80 -12.67
CA GLY A 130 4.73 11.45 -12.38
C GLY A 130 5.41 12.42 -11.43
N GLY A 131 5.24 13.74 -11.65
CA GLY A 131 5.80 14.78 -10.78
C GLY A 131 5.24 14.72 -9.35
N ALA A 132 3.91 14.58 -9.21
CA ALA A 132 3.27 14.49 -7.90
C ALA A 132 3.68 13.20 -7.15
N LEU A 133 3.74 12.07 -7.85
CA LEU A 133 4.18 10.79 -7.28
C LEU A 133 5.66 10.82 -6.88
N THR A 134 6.52 11.47 -7.68
CA THR A 134 7.93 11.66 -7.32
C THR A 134 8.07 12.44 -6.03
N LEU A 135 7.36 13.58 -5.93
CA LEU A 135 7.39 14.40 -4.72
C LEU A 135 6.88 13.65 -3.50
N ALA A 136 5.78 12.90 -3.64
CA ALA A 136 5.22 12.09 -2.57
C ALA A 136 6.18 10.97 -2.13
N ALA A 137 6.80 10.26 -3.08
CA ALA A 137 7.77 9.19 -2.79
C ALA A 137 9.01 9.74 -2.06
N VAL A 138 9.55 10.86 -2.53
CA VAL A 138 10.72 11.52 -1.91
C VAL A 138 10.37 12.02 -0.50
N ALA A 139 9.23 12.70 -0.33
CA ALA A 139 8.79 13.21 0.97
C ALA A 139 8.59 12.07 1.98
N ALA A 140 7.92 11.00 1.57
CA ALA A 140 7.71 9.83 2.41
C ALA A 140 9.04 9.11 2.74
N ALA A 141 9.94 8.96 1.76
CA ALA A 141 11.25 8.36 1.98
C ALA A 141 12.08 9.17 2.98
N ILE A 142 12.10 10.50 2.88
CA ILE A 142 12.78 11.38 3.84
C ILE A 142 12.18 11.20 5.25
N ALA A 143 10.84 11.16 5.34
CA ALA A 143 10.16 10.95 6.61
C ALA A 143 10.55 9.61 7.26
N PHE A 144 10.63 8.52 6.50
CA PHE A 144 11.06 7.23 7.01
C PHE A 144 12.57 7.20 7.34
N TYR A 145 13.41 7.77 6.49
CA TYR A 145 14.85 7.83 6.75
C TYR A 145 15.21 8.70 7.96
N SER A 146 14.33 9.60 8.41
CA SER A 146 14.54 10.35 9.65
C SER A 146 14.60 9.47 10.90
N PHE A 147 14.16 8.21 10.81
CA PHE A 147 14.29 7.23 11.89
C PHE A 147 15.65 6.54 11.95
N LEU A 148 16.50 6.68 10.91
CA LEU A 148 17.83 6.02 10.89
C LEU A 148 18.74 6.39 12.05
N PRO A 149 18.81 7.66 12.52
CA PRO A 149 19.70 8.02 13.61
C PRO A 149 19.18 7.65 15.01
N THR A 150 18.06 6.92 15.12
CA THR A 150 17.54 6.51 16.43
C THR A 150 18.31 5.35 17.01
N ASP A 151 18.51 5.34 18.33
CA ASP A 151 19.14 4.23 19.07
C ASP A 151 18.28 2.96 19.10
N TYR A 152 16.99 3.07 18.80
CA TYR A 152 16.08 1.94 18.77
C TYR A 152 16.18 1.20 17.43
N ARG A 153 16.91 0.08 17.44
CA ARG A 153 17.25 -0.69 16.24
C ARG A 153 16.04 -1.05 15.36
N GLY A 154 14.93 -1.49 15.96
CA GLY A 154 13.74 -1.87 15.20
C GLY A 154 13.13 -0.70 14.42
N LEU A 155 13.20 0.53 14.97
CA LEU A 155 12.71 1.73 14.32
C LEU A 155 13.67 2.20 13.21
N ALA A 156 14.98 2.08 13.42
CA ALA A 156 15.96 2.36 12.37
C ALA A 156 15.85 1.39 11.20
N GLU A 157 15.66 0.09 11.47
CA GLU A 157 15.40 -0.93 10.46
C GLU A 157 14.11 -0.63 9.67
N LEU A 158 13.02 -0.29 10.38
CA LEU A 158 11.77 0.14 9.74
C LEU A 158 11.99 1.35 8.83
N GLY A 159 12.73 2.36 9.30
CA GLY A 159 13.05 3.55 8.53
C GLY A 159 13.79 3.24 7.23
N LEU A 160 14.77 2.35 7.30
CA LEU A 160 15.54 1.91 6.13
C LEU A 160 14.67 1.16 5.12
N ILE A 161 13.90 0.18 5.59
CA ILE A 161 13.05 -0.65 4.74
C ILE A 161 11.94 0.19 4.12
N ALA A 162 11.26 1.01 4.92
CA ALA A 162 10.14 1.83 4.46
C ALA A 162 10.62 2.94 3.51
N GLY A 163 11.71 3.64 3.83
CA GLY A 163 12.25 4.68 2.96
C GLY A 163 12.67 4.14 1.59
N THR A 164 13.40 3.01 1.56
CA THR A 164 13.77 2.35 0.30
C THR A 164 12.55 1.75 -0.40
N GLY A 165 11.62 1.18 0.36
CA GLY A 165 10.36 0.65 -0.15
C GLY A 165 9.52 1.68 -0.89
N MET A 166 9.53 2.95 -0.47
CA MET A 166 8.83 4.03 -1.19
C MET A 166 9.38 4.24 -2.59
N PHE A 167 10.70 4.20 -2.77
CA PHE A 167 11.30 4.26 -4.10
C PHE A 167 10.97 3.02 -4.93
N ILE A 168 11.03 1.83 -4.33
CA ILE A 168 10.65 0.58 -5.00
C ILE A 168 9.19 0.64 -5.46
N ALA A 169 8.27 1.08 -4.61
CA ALA A 169 6.86 1.27 -4.94
C ALA A 169 6.67 2.27 -6.08
N PHE A 170 7.36 3.41 -6.03
CA PHE A 170 7.33 4.42 -7.07
C PHE A 170 7.79 3.86 -8.42
N PHE A 171 8.96 3.23 -8.47
CA PHE A 171 9.47 2.64 -9.71
C PHE A 171 8.58 1.50 -10.22
N ALA A 172 8.07 0.63 -9.33
CA ALA A 172 7.14 -0.42 -9.72
C ALA A 172 5.86 0.15 -10.37
N ASN A 173 5.30 1.22 -9.80
CA ASN A 173 4.10 1.84 -10.35
C ASN A 173 4.35 2.61 -11.67
N LEU A 174 5.56 3.10 -11.91
CA LEU A 174 5.90 3.78 -13.18
C LEU A 174 6.44 2.86 -14.26
N THR A 175 6.81 1.62 -13.93
CA THR A 175 7.38 0.65 -14.89
C THR A 175 6.52 -0.59 -15.04
N VAL A 176 6.26 -1.30 -13.94
CA VAL A 176 5.52 -2.57 -13.95
C VAL A 176 4.05 -2.35 -14.26
N LEU A 177 3.42 -1.35 -13.63
CA LEU A 177 2.00 -1.08 -13.86
C LEU A 177 1.70 -0.70 -15.32
N PRO A 178 2.42 0.23 -15.99
CA PRO A 178 2.24 0.48 -17.42
C PRO A 178 2.50 -0.75 -18.29
N ALA A 179 3.55 -1.53 -17.98
CA ALA A 179 3.86 -2.75 -18.72
C ALA A 179 2.74 -3.80 -18.61
N LEU A 180 2.13 -3.96 -17.45
CA LEU A 180 0.96 -4.83 -17.27
C LEU A 180 -0.26 -4.31 -18.01
N LEU A 181 -0.46 -3.00 -18.08
CA LEU A 181 -1.56 -2.39 -18.82
C LEU A 181 -1.40 -2.53 -20.33
N THR A 182 -0.17 -2.57 -20.86
CA THR A 182 0.07 -2.90 -22.27
C THR A 182 -0.30 -4.34 -22.61
N LEU A 183 -0.06 -5.28 -21.67
CA LEU A 183 -0.47 -6.67 -21.85
C LEU A 183 -2.01 -6.86 -21.71
N MET A 184 -2.65 -6.01 -20.91
CA MET A 184 -4.08 -6.09 -20.61
C MET A 184 -4.77 -4.73 -20.77
N PRO A 185 -4.91 -4.21 -22.01
CA PRO A 185 -5.47 -2.89 -22.23
C PRO A 185 -6.91 -2.77 -21.68
N VAL A 186 -7.19 -1.67 -21.00
CA VAL A 186 -8.50 -1.38 -20.44
C VAL A 186 -9.43 -0.89 -21.56
N LYS A 187 -10.64 -1.40 -21.59
CA LYS A 187 -11.66 -0.94 -22.56
C LYS A 187 -12.24 0.39 -22.10
N PRO A 188 -12.57 1.31 -23.03
CA PRO A 188 -13.30 2.52 -22.68
C PRO A 188 -14.58 2.15 -21.93
N GLY A 189 -14.75 2.73 -20.76
CA GLY A 189 -16.01 2.63 -20.02
C GLY A 189 -17.00 3.68 -20.54
N SER A 190 -18.30 3.47 -20.39
CA SER A 190 -19.25 4.54 -20.71
C SER A 190 -18.96 5.75 -19.81
N ALA A 191 -18.73 6.90 -20.40
CA ALA A 191 -18.28 8.18 -19.79
C ALA A 191 -19.22 8.79 -18.72
N LYS A 192 -20.24 8.05 -18.26
CA LYS A 192 -21.33 8.57 -17.40
C LYS A 192 -20.93 8.84 -15.94
N TRP A 193 -19.77 8.41 -15.46
CA TRP A 193 -19.51 8.51 -14.02
C TRP A 193 -18.75 9.77 -13.59
N GLY A 194 -17.78 10.23 -14.37
CA GLY A 194 -17.09 11.51 -14.06
C GLY A 194 -18.04 12.71 -14.14
N GLN A 195 -18.99 12.65 -15.06
CA GLN A 195 -20.04 13.66 -15.19
C GLN A 195 -21.05 13.61 -14.04
N GLY A 196 -21.34 12.45 -13.47
CA GLY A 196 -22.28 12.31 -12.35
C GLY A 196 -21.76 12.92 -11.05
N VAL A 197 -20.52 12.67 -10.68
CA VAL A 197 -19.94 13.19 -9.42
C VAL A 197 -19.57 14.67 -9.57
N ALA A 198 -18.99 15.08 -10.71
CA ALA A 198 -18.73 16.49 -11.00
C ALA A 198 -20.02 17.28 -11.16
N GLY A 199 -21.04 16.70 -11.78
CA GLY A 199 -22.38 17.29 -11.91
C GLY A 199 -23.07 17.46 -10.56
N ALA A 200 -23.05 16.44 -9.70
CA ALA A 200 -23.61 16.52 -8.35
C ALA A 200 -22.88 17.54 -7.47
N ALA A 201 -21.54 17.60 -7.57
CA ALA A 201 -20.75 18.60 -6.86
C ALA A 201 -21.03 20.02 -7.37
N GLN A 202 -21.15 20.22 -8.68
CA GLN A 202 -21.53 21.50 -9.28
C GLN A 202 -22.96 21.92 -8.94
N GLU A 203 -23.91 20.99 -8.91
CA GLU A 203 -25.29 21.26 -8.47
C GLU A 203 -25.33 21.65 -7.00
N PHE A 204 -24.59 20.95 -6.13
CA PHE A 204 -24.49 21.28 -4.71
C PHE A 204 -23.90 22.69 -4.50
N VAL A 205 -22.83 23.03 -5.20
CA VAL A 205 -22.23 24.38 -5.15
C VAL A 205 -23.18 25.44 -5.70
N ARG A 206 -23.88 25.18 -6.82
CA ARG A 206 -24.88 26.11 -7.39
C ARG A 206 -26.12 26.28 -6.49
N ALA A 207 -26.58 25.19 -5.85
CA ALA A 207 -27.69 25.27 -4.91
C ALA A 207 -27.36 26.15 -3.71
N ARG A 208 -26.11 26.02 -3.19
CA ARG A 208 -25.65 26.82 -2.05
C ARG A 208 -25.37 28.29 -2.43
N ALA A 209 -24.95 28.57 -3.65
CA ALA A 209 -24.75 29.95 -4.14
C ALA A 209 -26.05 30.71 -4.42
N LYS A 210 -27.21 30.01 -4.55
CA LYS A 210 -28.52 30.63 -4.70
C LYS A 210 -29.24 30.89 -3.39
N SER A 211 -28.70 30.38 -2.27
CA SER A 211 -29.27 30.53 -0.92
C SER A 211 -28.57 31.61 -0.07
N VAL A 212 -27.66 32.37 -0.65
CA VAL A 212 -27.01 33.59 -0.14
C VAL A 212 -27.45 34.78 -0.99
#